data_b6cf59a2c163bae435e2273323ee576e
#
_entry.id   b6cf59a2c163bae435e2273323ee576e
#
_cell.length_a   1.000
_cell.length_b   1.000
_cell.length_c   1.000
_cell.angle_alpha   90.00
_cell.angle_beta   90.00
_cell.angle_gamma   90.00
#
_symmetry.space_group_name_H-M   'P 1'
#
loop_
_entity.id
_entity.type
_entity.pdbx_description
1 polymer ?
#
loop_
_entity_poly.entity_id
_entity_poly.type
_entity_poly.pdbx_seq_one_letter_code
_entity_poly.pdbx_strand_id
1 'polypeptide(L)'
;MHVLLATDGSQQSLKAARFLGTLVNPSAIERITVVAVIRPLAAVPFAHELGGEQAAGDTEAFALSFRREAQAAAERVAAELQGKATRVDTVIRSGSPADEIIRAADEVEADLIVVGGRGKGTVGAILMGSVAHRVLHHALCPVLVAR
;
A
#
# COMPACT_ATOMS: atom_id res chain seq x y z
N MET A 1 5.98 -16.64 9.97
CA MET A 1 6.46 -15.34 9.42
C MET A 1 5.27 -14.49 9.03
N HIS A 2 5.26 -13.21 9.41
CA HIS A 2 4.26 -12.22 9.03
C HIS A 2 4.85 -11.29 7.95
N VAL A 3 4.21 -11.21 6.78
CA VAL A 3 4.64 -10.35 5.68
C VAL A 3 3.69 -9.17 5.54
N LEU A 4 4.21 -7.95 5.47
CA LEU A 4 3.44 -6.77 5.06
C LEU A 4 3.71 -6.49 3.59
N LEU A 5 2.68 -6.47 2.74
CA LEU A 5 2.79 -6.12 1.33
C LEU A 5 2.06 -4.80 1.05
N ALA A 6 2.80 -3.81 0.56
CA ALA A 6 2.22 -2.51 0.21
C ALA A 6 1.75 -2.47 -1.26
N THR A 7 0.55 -1.94 -1.46
CA THR A 7 -0.01 -1.73 -2.79
C THR A 7 -0.51 -0.29 -2.99
N ASP A 8 -0.33 0.22 -4.20
CA ASP A 8 -0.95 1.44 -4.71
C ASP A 8 -1.94 1.14 -5.86
N GLY A 9 -2.25 -0.16 -6.06
CA GLY A 9 -3.08 -0.63 -7.15
C GLY A 9 -2.40 -0.62 -8.52
N SER A 10 -1.08 -0.37 -8.59
CA SER A 10 -0.33 -0.43 -9.84
C SER A 10 -0.06 -1.88 -10.27
N GLN A 11 0.27 -2.08 -11.55
CA GLN A 11 0.73 -3.37 -12.06
C GLN A 11 2.02 -3.83 -11.38
N GLN A 12 2.84 -2.91 -10.88
CA GLN A 12 4.08 -3.24 -10.18
C GLN A 12 3.81 -3.85 -8.81
N SER A 13 2.83 -3.32 -8.05
CA SER A 13 2.44 -3.92 -6.78
C SER A 13 1.80 -5.30 -6.96
N LEU A 14 1.02 -5.53 -8.03
CA LEU A 14 0.52 -6.86 -8.38
C LEU A 14 1.64 -7.83 -8.75
N LYS A 15 2.64 -7.38 -9.53
CA LYS A 15 3.83 -8.19 -9.83
C LYS A 15 4.61 -8.54 -8.55
N ALA A 16 4.74 -7.61 -7.61
CA ALA A 16 5.38 -7.85 -6.32
C ALA A 16 4.65 -8.96 -5.54
N ALA A 17 3.32 -8.95 -5.54
CA ALA A 17 2.51 -9.99 -4.89
C ALA A 17 2.72 -11.37 -5.53
N ARG A 18 2.67 -11.43 -6.87
CA ARG A 18 2.92 -12.68 -7.60
C ARG A 18 4.33 -13.21 -7.34
N PHE A 19 5.32 -12.33 -7.38
CA PHE A 19 6.70 -12.68 -7.11
C PHE A 19 6.88 -13.23 -5.70
N LEU A 20 6.31 -12.56 -4.69
CA LEU A 20 6.28 -13.08 -3.32
C LEU A 20 5.71 -14.51 -3.28
N GLY A 21 4.59 -14.75 -3.95
CA GLY A 21 3.94 -16.06 -4.02
C GLY A 21 4.79 -17.16 -4.69
N THR A 22 5.84 -16.81 -5.45
CA THR A 22 6.79 -17.75 -6.05
C THR A 22 8.05 -17.97 -5.21
N LEU A 23 8.43 -16.97 -4.41
CA LEU A 23 9.67 -17.00 -3.62
C LEU A 23 9.54 -17.79 -2.32
N VAL A 24 8.35 -17.81 -1.74
CA VAL A 24 8.16 -18.29 -0.37
C VAL A 24 7.39 -19.61 -0.36
N ASN A 25 7.83 -20.50 0.54
CA ASN A 25 7.02 -21.68 0.88
C ASN A 25 5.77 -21.20 1.64
N PRO A 26 4.55 -21.50 1.17
CA PRO A 26 3.32 -21.10 1.84
C PRO A 26 3.25 -21.53 3.31
N SER A 27 3.84 -22.68 3.65
CA SER A 27 3.89 -23.19 5.03
C SER A 27 4.76 -22.34 5.96
N ALA A 28 5.66 -21.51 5.43
CA ALA A 28 6.50 -20.61 6.21
C ALA A 28 5.85 -19.25 6.49
N ILE A 29 4.76 -18.92 5.76
CA ILE A 29 4.03 -17.66 5.95
C ILE A 29 2.76 -17.95 6.74
N GLU A 30 2.71 -17.45 7.95
CA GLU A 30 1.52 -17.51 8.80
C GLU A 30 0.49 -16.46 8.36
N ARG A 31 0.96 -15.23 8.10
CA ARG A 31 0.08 -14.11 7.81
C ARG A 31 0.67 -13.19 6.74
N ILE A 32 -0.19 -12.70 5.84
CA ILE A 32 0.11 -11.60 4.96
C ILE A 32 -0.88 -10.47 5.24
N THR A 33 -0.37 -9.27 5.51
CA THR A 33 -1.17 -8.05 5.60
C THR A 33 -0.91 -7.20 4.35
N VAL A 34 -1.95 -6.99 3.55
CA VAL A 34 -1.89 -6.10 2.39
C VAL A 34 -2.30 -4.71 2.82
N VAL A 35 -1.40 -3.74 2.72
CA VAL A 35 -1.66 -2.34 3.08
C VAL A 35 -1.77 -1.46 1.84
N ALA A 36 -2.85 -0.66 1.76
CA ALA A 36 -2.96 0.43 0.81
C ALA A 36 -3.06 1.76 1.57
N VAL A 37 -2.36 2.78 1.08
CA VAL A 37 -2.31 4.09 1.73
C VAL A 37 -2.93 5.14 0.83
N ILE A 38 -3.92 5.84 1.37
CA ILE A 38 -4.57 7.00 0.76
C ILE A 38 -3.78 8.24 1.16
N ARG A 39 -3.35 9.03 0.18
CA ARG A 39 -2.80 10.36 0.46
C ARG A 39 -3.95 11.30 0.79
N PRO A 40 -3.95 11.98 1.94
CA PRO A 40 -4.92 13.03 2.20
C PRO A 40 -4.83 14.08 1.10
N LEU A 41 -5.96 14.45 0.52
CA LEU A 41 -6.01 15.56 -0.43
C LEU A 41 -5.63 16.85 0.32
N ALA A 42 -4.49 17.41 -0.01
CA ALA A 42 -4.07 18.74 0.47
C ALA A 42 -4.97 19.89 -0.05
N ALA A 43 -6.00 19.56 -0.86
CA ALA A 43 -6.90 20.51 -1.48
C ALA A 43 -8.12 20.89 -0.63
N VAL A 44 -8.31 20.29 0.53
CA VAL A 44 -9.44 20.60 1.43
C VAL A 44 -9.46 22.06 1.93
N PRO A 45 -8.31 22.75 2.18
CA PRO A 45 -8.35 24.17 2.56
C PRO A 45 -8.94 25.10 1.48
N PHE A 46 -8.72 24.79 0.19
CA PHE A 46 -9.21 25.62 -0.91
C PHE A 46 -10.74 25.51 -1.15
N ALA A 47 -11.33 24.38 -0.82
CA ALA A 47 -12.78 24.21 -0.94
C ALA A 47 -13.57 25.06 0.07
N HIS A 48 -12.98 25.36 1.24
CA HIS A 48 -13.59 26.21 2.27
C HIS A 48 -13.58 27.71 1.88
N GLU A 49 -12.63 28.15 1.07
CA GLU A 49 -12.54 29.55 0.63
C GLU A 49 -13.44 29.87 -0.57
N LEU A 50 -13.87 28.85 -1.35
CA LEU A 50 -14.67 29.03 -2.57
C LEU A 50 -16.17 28.79 -2.39
N GLY A 51 -16.65 28.59 -1.16
CA GLY A 51 -18.07 28.71 -0.82
C GLY A 51 -18.84 27.45 -0.54
N GLY A 52 -19.40 27.40 0.63
CA GLY A 52 -20.68 26.76 0.93
C GLY A 52 -20.65 25.27 1.28
N GLU A 53 -21.72 24.84 1.88
CA GLU A 53 -22.03 23.45 2.30
C GLU A 53 -21.89 22.41 1.16
N GLN A 54 -21.99 22.80 -0.10
CA GLN A 54 -21.78 21.94 -1.27
C GLN A 54 -20.31 21.47 -1.40
N ALA A 55 -19.34 22.34 -1.10
CA ALA A 55 -17.93 21.96 -1.18
C ALA A 55 -17.53 20.91 -0.12
N ALA A 56 -18.21 20.89 1.03
CA ALA A 56 -17.99 19.87 2.06
C ALA A 56 -18.53 18.50 1.62
N GLY A 57 -19.68 18.45 0.99
CA GLY A 57 -20.28 17.22 0.44
C GLY A 57 -19.44 16.61 -0.68
N ASP A 58 -18.91 17.45 -1.56
CA ASP A 58 -18.00 17.01 -2.64
C ASP A 58 -16.68 16.44 -2.06
N THR A 59 -16.14 17.05 -1.02
CA THR A 59 -14.92 16.57 -0.35
C THR A 59 -15.12 15.21 0.30
N GLU A 60 -16.26 14.98 0.95
CA GLU A 60 -16.58 13.69 1.56
C GLU A 60 -16.79 12.61 0.50
N ALA A 61 -17.50 12.92 -0.58
CA ALA A 61 -17.69 12.02 -1.72
C ALA A 61 -16.35 11.63 -2.38
N PHE A 62 -15.45 12.58 -2.55
CA PHE A 62 -14.09 12.33 -3.03
C PHE A 62 -13.30 11.42 -2.07
N ALA A 63 -13.30 11.71 -0.78
CA ALA A 63 -12.61 10.89 0.22
C ALA A 63 -13.13 9.45 0.22
N LEU A 64 -14.44 9.26 0.11
CA LEU A 64 -15.06 7.93 0.00
C LEU A 64 -14.65 7.21 -1.30
N SER A 65 -14.53 7.92 -2.43
CA SER A 65 -14.11 7.32 -3.71
C SER A 65 -12.67 6.81 -3.64
N PHE A 66 -11.74 7.58 -3.08
CA PHE A 66 -10.35 7.15 -2.87
C PHE A 66 -10.25 5.97 -1.92
N ARG A 67 -11.06 5.95 -0.86
CA ARG A 67 -11.09 4.83 0.06
C ARG A 67 -11.57 3.54 -0.62
N ARG A 68 -12.60 3.62 -1.45
CA ARG A 68 -13.10 2.49 -2.24
C ARG A 68 -12.06 2.01 -3.26
N GLU A 69 -11.36 2.92 -3.92
CA GLU A 69 -10.29 2.56 -4.86
C GLU A 69 -9.13 1.85 -4.15
N ALA A 70 -8.69 2.37 -3.00
CA ALA A 70 -7.64 1.77 -2.19
C ALA A 70 -8.06 0.38 -1.67
N GLN A 71 -9.29 0.24 -1.22
CA GLN A 71 -9.86 -1.03 -0.77
C GLN A 71 -9.86 -2.05 -1.92
N ALA A 72 -10.40 -1.68 -3.09
CA ALA A 72 -10.42 -2.55 -4.26
C ALA A 72 -9.00 -2.94 -4.73
N ALA A 73 -8.03 -2.03 -4.60
CA ALA A 73 -6.63 -2.33 -4.90
C ALA A 73 -6.04 -3.35 -3.94
N ALA A 74 -6.28 -3.19 -2.64
CA ALA A 74 -5.82 -4.11 -1.61
C ALA A 74 -6.47 -5.50 -1.78
N GLU A 75 -7.76 -5.56 -2.03
CA GLU A 75 -8.50 -6.80 -2.25
C GLU A 75 -8.01 -7.57 -3.48
N ARG A 76 -7.72 -6.88 -4.60
CA ARG A 76 -7.14 -7.52 -5.79
C ARG A 76 -5.79 -8.17 -5.48
N VAL A 77 -4.94 -7.50 -4.73
CA VAL A 77 -3.64 -8.05 -4.31
C VAL A 77 -3.83 -9.19 -3.33
N ALA A 78 -4.73 -9.07 -2.37
CA ALA A 78 -5.05 -10.14 -1.42
C ALA A 78 -5.56 -11.40 -2.14
N ALA A 79 -6.37 -11.24 -3.19
CA ALA A 79 -6.86 -12.37 -4.01
C ALA A 79 -5.71 -13.14 -4.70
N GLU A 80 -4.68 -12.44 -5.19
CA GLU A 80 -3.47 -13.07 -5.78
C GLU A 80 -2.65 -13.88 -4.75
N LEU A 81 -2.83 -13.57 -3.47
CA LEU A 81 -2.09 -14.16 -2.35
C LEU A 81 -2.88 -15.25 -1.61
N GLN A 82 -4.12 -15.55 -2.02
CA GLN A 82 -4.90 -16.63 -1.43
C GLN A 82 -4.19 -17.97 -1.59
N GLY A 83 -4.13 -18.76 -0.51
CA GLY A 83 -3.41 -20.02 -0.45
C GLY A 83 -1.87 -19.89 -0.36
N LYS A 84 -1.33 -18.66 -0.25
CA LYS A 84 0.11 -18.41 -0.06
C LYS A 84 0.50 -18.14 1.39
N ALA A 85 -0.47 -18.05 2.29
CA ALA A 85 -0.32 -17.94 3.72
C ALA A 85 -1.53 -18.57 4.41
N THR A 86 -1.43 -18.82 5.72
CA THR A 86 -2.56 -19.27 6.51
C THR A 86 -3.67 -18.22 6.58
N ARG A 87 -3.28 -16.94 6.62
CA ARG A 87 -4.22 -15.80 6.65
C ARG A 87 -3.73 -14.64 5.77
N VAL A 88 -4.67 -14.03 5.03
CA VAL A 88 -4.44 -12.82 4.25
C VAL A 88 -5.46 -11.76 4.67
N ASP A 89 -4.97 -10.63 5.20
CA ASP A 89 -5.77 -9.49 5.65
C ASP A 89 -5.48 -8.25 4.79
N THR A 90 -6.43 -7.30 4.75
CA THR A 90 -6.26 -6.00 4.10
C THR A 90 -6.41 -4.87 5.11
N VAL A 91 -5.59 -3.83 4.98
CA VAL A 91 -5.61 -2.63 5.82
C VAL A 91 -5.52 -1.40 4.94
N ILE A 92 -6.39 -0.43 5.18
CA ILE A 92 -6.36 0.88 4.51
C ILE A 92 -5.90 1.93 5.52
N ARG A 93 -4.84 2.65 5.13
CA ARG A 93 -4.27 3.75 5.92
C ARG A 93 -4.44 5.08 5.20
N SER A 94 -4.32 6.18 5.93
CA SER A 94 -4.37 7.53 5.37
C SER A 94 -3.18 8.33 5.88
N GLY A 95 -2.38 8.89 4.98
CA GLY A 95 -1.18 9.64 5.34
C GLY A 95 -0.09 9.64 4.28
N SER A 96 1.14 9.85 4.70
CA SER A 96 2.34 9.70 3.87
C SER A 96 2.59 8.22 3.59
N PRO A 97 2.59 7.76 2.33
CA PRO A 97 2.64 6.33 2.03
C PRO A 97 3.79 5.58 2.68
N ALA A 98 5.00 6.10 2.62
CA ALA A 98 6.15 5.41 3.20
C ALA A 98 6.05 5.33 4.73
N ASP A 99 5.64 6.42 5.39
CA ASP A 99 5.53 6.47 6.85
C ASP A 99 4.42 5.54 7.36
N GLU A 100 3.29 5.50 6.65
CA GLU A 100 2.18 4.62 7.00
C GLU A 100 2.49 3.14 6.75
N ILE A 101 3.27 2.81 5.72
CA ILE A 101 3.75 1.44 5.48
C ILE A 101 4.68 1.00 6.60
N ILE A 102 5.66 1.84 6.99
CA ILE A 102 6.60 1.54 8.06
C ILE A 102 5.87 1.37 9.39
N ARG A 103 4.97 2.31 9.72
CA ARG A 103 4.15 2.24 10.93
C ARG A 103 3.26 1.00 10.97
N ALA A 104 2.62 0.66 9.84
CA ALA A 104 1.81 -0.54 9.75
C ALA A 104 2.65 -1.81 9.95
N ALA A 105 3.89 -1.84 9.43
CA ALA A 105 4.79 -2.98 9.62
C ALA A 105 5.20 -3.16 11.08
N ASP A 106 5.48 -2.06 11.78
CA ASP A 106 5.82 -2.05 13.19
C ASP A 106 4.62 -2.51 14.06
N GLU A 107 3.43 -1.95 13.81
CA GLU A 107 2.20 -2.31 14.55
C GLU A 107 1.80 -3.79 14.43
N VAL A 108 2.10 -4.43 13.29
CA VAL A 108 1.78 -5.85 13.06
C VAL A 108 2.99 -6.76 13.32
N GLU A 109 4.10 -6.20 13.78
CA GLU A 109 5.36 -6.91 13.99
C GLU A 109 5.78 -7.71 12.75
N ALA A 110 5.80 -7.05 11.59
CA ALA A 110 6.12 -7.70 10.33
C ALA A 110 7.59 -8.15 10.26
N ASP A 111 7.81 -9.40 9.86
CA ASP A 111 9.15 -9.96 9.61
C ASP A 111 9.73 -9.52 8.26
N LEU A 112 8.87 -9.09 7.32
CA LEU A 112 9.25 -8.69 5.98
C LEU A 112 8.26 -7.65 5.43
N ILE A 113 8.78 -6.57 4.84
CA ILE A 113 7.99 -5.66 4.01
C ILE A 113 8.25 -5.97 2.53
N VAL A 114 7.19 -6.05 1.74
CA VAL A 114 7.27 -6.19 0.27
C VAL A 114 6.68 -4.97 -0.39
N VAL A 115 7.44 -4.32 -1.27
CA VAL A 115 6.99 -3.15 -2.03
C VAL A 115 7.32 -3.31 -3.52
N GLY A 116 6.49 -2.75 -4.40
CA GLY A 116 6.85 -2.58 -5.79
C GLY A 116 7.96 -1.53 -5.93
N GLY A 117 8.96 -1.79 -6.76
CA GLY A 117 10.06 -0.86 -6.99
C GLY A 117 9.64 0.48 -7.59
N ARG A 118 8.41 0.58 -8.14
CA ARG A 118 7.79 1.79 -8.70
C ARG A 118 6.30 1.80 -8.40
N GLY A 119 5.70 3.00 -8.35
CA GLY A 119 4.27 3.19 -8.17
C GLY A 119 3.62 3.87 -9.38
N LYS A 120 2.34 4.23 -9.28
CA LYS A 120 1.53 4.86 -10.33
C LYS A 120 2.12 6.15 -10.94
N GLY A 121 3.02 6.84 -10.26
CA GLY A 121 3.54 8.15 -10.67
C GLY A 121 4.96 8.14 -11.26
N THR A 122 5.58 6.98 -11.47
CA THR A 122 7.00 6.92 -11.87
C THR A 122 7.13 6.64 -13.36
N VAL A 123 7.63 7.63 -14.10
CA VAL A 123 7.98 7.53 -15.55
C VAL A 123 9.50 7.33 -15.66
N GLY A 124 9.94 6.28 -16.38
CA GLY A 124 11.35 5.99 -16.63
C GLY A 124 11.85 4.66 -16.09
N ALA A 125 12.87 4.09 -16.76
CA ALA A 125 13.25 2.68 -16.58
C ALA A 125 14.22 2.41 -15.41
N ILE A 126 14.90 3.41 -14.83
CA ILE A 126 16.13 3.21 -14.05
C ILE A 126 15.97 3.53 -12.56
N LEU A 127 15.02 4.38 -12.16
CA LEU A 127 14.93 4.88 -10.80
C LEU A 127 13.93 4.10 -9.94
N MET A 128 14.31 3.82 -8.71
CA MET A 128 13.43 3.34 -7.64
C MET A 128 12.42 4.45 -7.28
N GLY A 129 11.16 4.06 -7.07
CA GLY A 129 10.12 4.98 -6.61
C GLY A 129 10.42 5.56 -5.22
N SER A 130 10.00 6.79 -4.97
CA SER A 130 10.27 7.49 -3.70
C SER A 130 9.74 6.75 -2.47
N VAL A 131 8.60 6.08 -2.59
CA VAL A 131 8.03 5.27 -1.49
C VAL A 131 8.91 4.07 -1.19
N ALA A 132 9.26 3.27 -2.22
CA ALA A 132 10.13 2.10 -2.06
C ALA A 132 11.50 2.49 -1.49
N HIS A 133 12.08 3.59 -1.98
CA HIS A 133 13.35 4.12 -1.48
C HIS A 133 13.27 4.49 0.01
N ARG A 134 12.23 5.24 0.39
CA ARG A 134 12.06 5.67 1.79
C ARG A 134 11.77 4.49 2.73
N VAL A 135 10.94 3.54 2.31
CA VAL A 135 10.69 2.31 3.09
C VAL A 135 11.98 1.52 3.28
N LEU A 136 12.77 1.33 2.22
CA LEU A 136 14.04 0.61 2.28
C LEU A 136 15.04 1.23 3.28
N HIS A 137 15.05 2.57 3.40
CA HIS A 137 15.98 3.26 4.31
C HIS A 137 15.51 3.35 5.76
N HIS A 138 14.21 3.28 6.02
CA HIS A 138 13.66 3.55 7.35
C HIS A 138 12.92 2.39 7.99
N ALA A 139 12.70 1.28 7.27
CA ALA A 139 12.07 0.09 7.83
C ALA A 139 12.98 -0.55 8.88
N LEU A 140 12.38 -1.07 9.95
CA LEU A 140 13.08 -1.78 11.03
C LEU A 140 13.23 -3.28 10.76
N CYS A 141 12.57 -3.80 9.74
CA CYS A 141 12.65 -5.20 9.30
C CYS A 141 13.16 -5.29 7.85
N PRO A 142 13.54 -6.48 7.35
CA PRO A 142 13.90 -6.71 5.96
C PRO A 142 12.88 -6.18 4.97
N VAL A 143 13.37 -5.66 3.83
CA VAL A 143 12.52 -5.11 2.76
C VAL A 143 12.85 -5.78 1.44
N LEU A 144 11.84 -6.34 0.79
CA LEU A 144 11.90 -6.86 -0.58
C LEU A 144 11.32 -5.82 -1.54
N VAL A 145 12.16 -5.32 -2.44
CA VAL A 145 11.74 -4.41 -3.51
C VAL A 145 11.63 -5.20 -4.81
N ALA A 146 10.39 -5.45 -5.28
CA ALA A 146 10.12 -6.16 -6.53
C ALA A 146 10.13 -5.20 -7.71
N ARG A 147 10.80 -5.57 -8.81
CA ARG A 147 10.92 -4.78 -10.06
C ARG A 147 10.27 -5.48 -11.25
#